data_c0960e53bebf40bf9b7c7efac4542dd0
#
_entry.id   c0960e53bebf40bf9b7c7efac4542dd0
#
_cell.length_a   1.000
_cell.length_b   1.000
_cell.length_c   1.000
_cell.angle_alpha   90.00
_cell.angle_beta   90.00
_cell.angle_gamma   90.00
#
_symmetry.space_group_name_H-M   'P 1'
#
loop_
_entity.id
_entity.type
_entity.pdbx_description
1 polymer ?
#
loop_
_entity_poly.entity_id
_entity_poly.type
_entity_poly.pdbx_seq_one_letter_code
_entity_poly.pdbx_strand_id
1 'polypeptide(L)'
;MHRQLVASIIFILDNFIYRFDHMTEKTNDTKKAVDALWKAYQFTDELAPLMEWIEESISKSTREINTNSASQTEELQEKQEKVLDQIDKKRKTYTESKTKGEKLMTDPKAPKFLQSHIDKLNEMWKQANNEAENRLKQLKGMYVVLRCMSGCQLAITSINHLSLSNASMF
;
A
#
# COMPACT_ATOMS: atom_id res chain seq x y z
N MET A 1 46.58 -13.60 -59.58
CA MET A 1 45.55 -12.55 -59.45
C MET A 1 44.19 -13.08 -59.04
N HIS A 2 43.58 -14.10 -59.64
CA HIS A 2 42.24 -14.57 -59.37
C HIS A 2 42.00 -15.05 -57.86
N ARG A 3 42.96 -15.76 -57.27
CA ARG A 3 42.88 -16.25 -55.89
C ARG A 3 42.85 -15.12 -54.82
N GLN A 4 43.60 -14.04 -55.04
CA GLN A 4 43.64 -12.91 -54.16
C GLN A 4 42.30 -12.12 -54.17
N LEU A 5 41.70 -12.00 -55.35
CA LEU A 5 40.43 -11.33 -55.53
C LEU A 5 39.29 -12.11 -54.82
N VAL A 6 39.27 -13.43 -54.93
CA VAL A 6 38.34 -14.30 -54.30
C VAL A 6 38.48 -14.21 -52.76
N ALA A 7 39.69 -14.25 -52.20
CA ALA A 7 39.96 -14.11 -50.80
C ALA A 7 39.49 -12.76 -50.23
N SER A 8 39.71 -11.66 -50.98
CA SER A 8 39.21 -10.34 -50.57
C SER A 8 37.70 -10.24 -50.57
N ILE A 9 37.03 -10.86 -51.53
CA ILE A 9 35.56 -10.89 -51.57
C ILE A 9 35.00 -11.68 -50.38
N ILE A 10 35.56 -12.84 -50.08
CA ILE A 10 35.16 -13.67 -48.92
C ILE A 10 35.34 -12.86 -47.65
N PHE A 11 36.49 -12.22 -47.44
CA PHE A 11 36.71 -11.38 -46.24
C PHE A 11 35.71 -10.24 -46.09
N ILE A 12 35.31 -9.58 -47.18
CA ILE A 12 34.32 -8.50 -47.17
C ILE A 12 32.95 -9.07 -46.82
N LEU A 13 32.56 -10.22 -47.36
CA LEU A 13 31.30 -10.88 -47.09
C LEU A 13 31.23 -11.34 -45.61
N ASP A 14 32.26 -11.96 -45.09
CA ASP A 14 32.35 -12.40 -43.70
C ASP A 14 32.22 -11.21 -42.73
N ASN A 15 32.88 -10.09 -43.02
CA ASN A 15 32.77 -8.88 -42.24
C ASN A 15 31.35 -8.27 -42.30
N PHE A 16 30.72 -8.32 -43.48
CA PHE A 16 29.34 -7.85 -43.63
C PHE A 16 28.35 -8.73 -42.85
N ILE A 17 28.48 -10.04 -42.94
CA ILE A 17 27.65 -11.00 -42.16
C ILE A 17 27.82 -10.77 -40.67
N TYR A 18 29.06 -10.68 -40.18
CA TYR A 18 29.35 -10.39 -38.78
C TYR A 18 28.67 -9.10 -38.28
N ARG A 19 28.76 -8.03 -39.05
CA ARG A 19 28.12 -6.74 -38.70
C ARG A 19 26.60 -6.83 -38.70
N PHE A 20 26.02 -7.56 -39.65
CA PHE A 20 24.59 -7.79 -39.74
C PHE A 20 24.07 -8.58 -38.52
N ASP A 21 24.75 -9.67 -38.17
CA ASP A 21 24.41 -10.48 -37.02
C ASP A 21 24.49 -9.67 -35.73
N HIS A 22 25.54 -8.90 -35.55
CA HIS A 22 25.70 -8.02 -34.39
C HIS A 22 24.62 -6.93 -34.30
N MET A 23 24.21 -6.34 -35.40
CA MET A 23 23.11 -5.37 -35.43
C MET A 23 21.77 -6.05 -35.09
N THR A 24 21.55 -7.26 -35.60
CA THR A 24 20.35 -8.04 -35.31
C THR A 24 20.25 -8.39 -33.83
N GLU A 25 21.34 -8.82 -33.22
CA GLU A 25 21.43 -9.10 -31.79
C GLU A 25 21.12 -7.85 -30.96
N LYS A 26 21.76 -6.72 -31.25
CA LYS A 26 21.48 -5.44 -30.55
C LYS A 26 20.02 -4.99 -30.68
N THR A 27 19.47 -5.16 -31.88
CA THR A 27 18.06 -4.80 -32.14
C THR A 27 17.11 -5.66 -31.29
N ASN A 28 17.36 -6.97 -31.21
CA ASN A 28 16.59 -7.89 -30.39
C ASN A 28 16.73 -7.58 -28.89
N ASP A 29 17.91 -7.23 -28.42
CA ASP A 29 18.15 -6.85 -27.03
C ASP A 29 17.43 -5.54 -26.67
N THR A 30 17.47 -4.56 -27.58
CA THR A 30 16.72 -3.31 -27.39
C THR A 30 15.23 -3.56 -27.34
N LYS A 31 14.70 -4.41 -28.22
CA LYS A 31 13.29 -4.80 -28.22
C LYS A 31 12.88 -5.42 -26.87
N LYS A 32 13.67 -6.37 -26.36
CA LYS A 32 13.42 -6.99 -25.05
C LYS A 32 13.41 -5.96 -23.92
N ALA A 33 14.34 -4.99 -23.93
CA ALA A 33 14.38 -3.93 -22.94
C ALA A 33 13.16 -3.00 -23.02
N VAL A 34 12.71 -2.65 -24.21
CA VAL A 34 11.48 -1.86 -24.42
C VAL A 34 10.24 -2.63 -23.97
N ASP A 35 10.15 -3.92 -24.27
CA ASP A 35 9.03 -4.76 -23.82
C ASP A 35 8.97 -4.88 -22.27
N ALA A 36 10.13 -5.04 -21.62
CA ALA A 36 10.21 -5.05 -20.15
C ALA A 36 9.81 -3.72 -19.54
N LEU A 37 10.28 -2.62 -20.12
CA LEU A 37 9.91 -1.26 -19.71
C LEU A 37 8.40 -1.00 -19.85
N TRP A 38 7.82 -1.39 -20.98
CA TRP A 38 6.38 -1.27 -21.23
C TRP A 38 5.55 -2.03 -20.17
N LYS A 39 5.91 -3.29 -19.90
CA LYS A 39 5.23 -4.08 -18.86
C LYS A 39 5.34 -3.45 -17.46
N ALA A 40 6.48 -2.85 -17.16
CA ALA A 40 6.69 -2.18 -15.89
C ALA A 40 5.79 -0.93 -15.77
N TYR A 41 5.65 -0.11 -16.81
CA TYR A 41 4.73 1.03 -16.81
C TYR A 41 3.27 0.59 -16.71
N GLN A 42 2.85 -0.40 -17.47
CA GLN A 42 1.50 -0.96 -17.33
C GLN A 42 1.23 -1.43 -15.90
N PHE A 43 2.19 -2.09 -15.28
CA PHE A 43 2.04 -2.51 -13.89
C PHE A 43 1.92 -1.33 -12.92
N THR A 44 2.71 -0.26 -13.10
CA THR A 44 2.59 0.92 -12.25
C THR A 44 1.25 1.62 -12.39
N ASP A 45 0.70 1.69 -13.60
CA ASP A 45 -0.64 2.24 -13.85
C ASP A 45 -1.74 1.39 -13.20
N GLU A 46 -1.64 0.06 -13.28
CA GLU A 46 -2.56 -0.86 -12.60
C GLU A 46 -2.45 -0.78 -11.07
N LEU A 47 -1.26 -0.47 -10.55
CA LEU A 47 -0.98 -0.35 -9.12
C LEU A 47 -1.51 0.97 -8.53
N ALA A 48 -1.58 2.03 -9.31
CA ALA A 48 -1.94 3.37 -8.85
C ALA A 48 -3.26 3.43 -8.07
N PRO A 49 -4.38 2.82 -8.52
CA PRO A 49 -5.65 2.84 -7.77
C PRO A 49 -5.57 2.12 -6.42
N LEU A 50 -4.76 1.08 -6.30
CA LEU A 50 -4.55 0.39 -5.03
C LEU A 50 -3.75 1.26 -4.07
N MET A 51 -2.70 1.91 -4.55
CA MET A 51 -1.88 2.83 -3.73
C MET A 51 -2.68 4.02 -3.24
N GLU A 52 -3.49 4.63 -4.09
CA GLU A 52 -4.39 5.73 -3.72
C GLU A 52 -5.39 5.30 -2.63
N TRP A 53 -6.00 4.14 -2.79
CA TRP A 53 -6.91 3.59 -1.78
C TRP A 53 -6.20 3.32 -0.44
N ILE A 54 -4.95 2.81 -0.45
CA ILE A 54 -4.15 2.59 0.77
C ILE A 54 -3.87 3.94 1.45
N GLU A 55 -3.47 4.95 0.68
CA GLU A 55 -3.20 6.31 1.19
C GLU A 55 -4.44 6.94 1.83
N GLU A 56 -5.60 6.79 1.20
CA GLU A 56 -6.87 7.21 1.78
C GLU A 56 -7.19 6.48 3.10
N SER A 57 -6.91 5.18 3.17
CA SER A 57 -7.11 4.37 4.37
C SER A 57 -6.18 4.81 5.52
N ILE A 58 -4.93 5.14 5.23
CA ILE A 58 -3.98 5.72 6.18
C ILE A 58 -4.52 7.07 6.67
N SER A 59 -4.91 7.95 5.75
CA SER A 59 -5.46 9.27 6.09
C SER A 59 -6.70 9.18 6.99
N LYS A 60 -7.60 8.22 6.76
CA LYS A 60 -8.76 7.98 7.63
C LYS A 60 -8.35 7.53 9.03
N SER A 61 -7.29 6.72 9.13
CA SER A 61 -6.82 6.16 10.41
C SER A 61 -5.93 7.12 11.20
N THR A 62 -5.34 8.14 10.57
CA THR A 62 -4.47 9.13 11.24
C THR A 62 -5.19 10.42 11.66
N ARG A 63 -6.48 10.58 11.33
CA ARG A 63 -7.26 11.75 11.77
C ARG A 63 -7.33 11.84 13.28
N GLU A 64 -7.28 13.05 13.80
CA GLU A 64 -7.45 13.32 15.24
C GLU A 64 -8.76 12.75 15.78
N ILE A 65 -8.70 12.24 17.01
CA ILE A 65 -9.86 11.71 17.71
C ILE A 65 -10.42 12.83 18.58
N ASN A 66 -11.43 13.53 18.06
CA ASN A 66 -12.15 14.58 18.77
C ASN A 66 -13.49 14.04 19.24
N THR A 67 -13.56 13.50 20.47
CA THR A 67 -14.79 12.98 21.06
C THR A 67 -14.80 13.23 22.55
N ASN A 68 -15.97 13.64 23.06
CA ASN A 68 -16.20 13.93 24.47
C ASN A 68 -17.25 13.00 25.10
N SER A 69 -17.77 12.03 24.35
CA SER A 69 -18.79 11.10 24.83
C SER A 69 -18.50 9.66 24.45
N ALA A 70 -18.95 8.73 25.29
CA ALA A 70 -18.84 7.30 25.04
C ALA A 70 -19.56 6.90 23.74
N SER A 71 -20.75 7.46 23.47
CA SER A 71 -21.54 7.16 22.27
C SER A 71 -20.82 7.57 20.98
N GLN A 72 -20.22 8.77 20.95
CA GLN A 72 -19.42 9.22 19.79
C GLN A 72 -18.18 8.36 19.58
N THR A 73 -17.55 7.91 20.68
CA THR A 73 -16.38 7.03 20.63
C THR A 73 -16.75 5.66 20.06
N GLU A 74 -17.91 5.13 20.41
CA GLU A 74 -18.45 3.87 19.90
C GLU A 74 -18.73 3.96 18.39
N GLU A 75 -19.34 5.04 17.93
CA GLU A 75 -19.56 5.29 16.50
C GLU A 75 -18.23 5.38 15.70
N LEU A 76 -17.20 5.99 16.30
CA LEU A 76 -15.86 6.04 15.68
C LEU A 76 -15.20 4.67 15.68
N GLN A 77 -15.41 3.82 16.70
CA GLN A 77 -14.92 2.43 16.71
C GLN A 77 -15.55 1.62 15.56
N GLU A 78 -16.88 1.70 15.40
CA GLU A 78 -17.56 1.00 14.30
C GLU A 78 -17.05 1.44 12.91
N LYS A 79 -16.80 2.74 12.74
CA LYS A 79 -16.22 3.26 11.51
C LYS A 79 -14.80 2.70 11.28
N GLN A 80 -14.01 2.61 12.34
CA GLN A 80 -12.64 2.10 12.25
C GLN A 80 -12.59 0.57 12.01
N GLU A 81 -13.51 -0.18 12.60
CA GLU A 81 -13.66 -1.62 12.33
C GLU A 81 -14.03 -1.88 10.86
N LYS A 82 -14.87 -1.03 10.28
CA LYS A 82 -15.16 -1.09 8.83
C LYS A 82 -13.92 -0.82 7.96
N VAL A 83 -13.03 0.07 8.40
CA VAL A 83 -11.75 0.31 7.69
C VAL A 83 -10.87 -0.94 7.72
N LEU A 84 -10.75 -1.60 8.88
CA LEU A 84 -9.99 -2.85 9.00
C LEU A 84 -10.58 -3.98 8.14
N ASP A 85 -11.91 -4.15 8.15
CA ASP A 85 -12.60 -5.11 7.27
C ASP A 85 -12.33 -4.84 5.77
N GLN A 86 -12.29 -3.58 5.37
CA GLN A 86 -11.93 -3.19 4.01
C GLN A 86 -10.47 -3.51 3.67
N ILE A 87 -9.54 -3.30 4.61
CA ILE A 87 -8.12 -3.66 4.47
C ILE A 87 -8.01 -5.18 4.28
N ASP A 88 -8.70 -5.98 5.08
CA ASP A 88 -8.68 -7.43 4.95
C ASP A 88 -9.25 -7.91 3.61
N LYS A 89 -10.34 -7.32 3.14
CA LYS A 89 -10.90 -7.61 1.80
C LYS A 89 -9.93 -7.28 0.66
N LYS A 90 -9.14 -6.23 0.81
CA LYS A 90 -8.12 -5.82 -0.18
C LYS A 90 -6.80 -6.60 -0.09
N ARG A 91 -6.61 -7.41 0.95
CA ARG A 91 -5.40 -8.23 1.16
C ARG A 91 -5.08 -9.12 -0.04
N LYS A 92 -6.09 -9.71 -0.65
CA LYS A 92 -5.93 -10.55 -1.85
C LYS A 92 -5.37 -9.73 -3.01
N THR A 93 -5.97 -8.58 -3.30
CA THR A 93 -5.52 -7.67 -4.37
C THR A 93 -4.07 -7.21 -4.15
N TYR A 94 -3.73 -6.84 -2.90
CA TYR A 94 -2.36 -6.49 -2.52
C TYR A 94 -1.38 -7.63 -2.80
N THR A 95 -1.71 -8.87 -2.37
CA THR A 95 -0.84 -10.03 -2.54
C THR A 95 -0.64 -10.37 -4.03
N GLU A 96 -1.71 -10.31 -4.83
CA GLU A 96 -1.65 -10.52 -6.27
C GLU A 96 -0.79 -9.47 -6.97
N SER A 97 -0.96 -8.19 -6.62
CA SER A 97 -0.15 -7.09 -7.16
C SER A 97 1.32 -7.23 -6.78
N LYS A 98 1.61 -7.54 -5.52
CA LYS A 98 2.98 -7.80 -5.06
C LYS A 98 3.63 -8.93 -5.84
N THR A 99 2.97 -10.08 -5.94
CA THR A 99 3.48 -11.25 -6.68
C THR A 99 3.70 -10.95 -8.16
N LYS A 100 2.79 -10.17 -8.79
CA LYS A 100 2.93 -9.73 -10.18
C LYS A 100 4.17 -8.84 -10.35
N GLY A 101 4.39 -7.89 -9.46
CA GLY A 101 5.56 -7.02 -9.47
C GLY A 101 6.86 -7.79 -9.27
N GLU A 102 6.91 -8.68 -8.27
CA GLU A 102 8.07 -9.54 -8.02
C GLU A 102 8.41 -10.41 -9.25
N LYS A 103 7.39 -10.95 -9.92
CA LYS A 103 7.58 -11.71 -11.16
C LYS A 103 8.14 -10.86 -12.29
N LEU A 104 7.70 -9.61 -12.44
CA LEU A 104 8.26 -8.71 -13.45
C LEU A 104 9.74 -8.39 -13.17
N MET A 105 10.14 -8.35 -11.91
CA MET A 105 11.53 -8.12 -11.50
C MET A 105 12.48 -9.29 -11.77
N THR A 106 11.96 -10.48 -12.05
CA THR A 106 12.82 -11.61 -12.46
C THR A 106 13.40 -11.44 -13.86
N ASP A 107 12.87 -10.52 -14.66
CA ASP A 107 13.40 -10.19 -15.97
C ASP A 107 14.71 -9.40 -15.82
N PRO A 108 15.85 -9.87 -16.38
CA PRO A 108 17.13 -9.15 -16.28
C PRO A 108 17.12 -7.76 -16.94
N LYS A 109 16.14 -7.47 -17.79
CA LYS A 109 15.92 -6.15 -18.41
C LYS A 109 14.90 -5.30 -17.65
N ALA A 110 14.40 -5.77 -16.49
CA ALA A 110 13.45 -5.01 -15.68
C ALA A 110 14.03 -3.66 -15.23
N PRO A 111 13.28 -2.57 -15.34
CA PRO A 111 13.76 -1.25 -14.94
C PRO A 111 13.85 -1.14 -13.40
N LYS A 112 14.89 -0.46 -12.92
CA LYS A 112 15.17 -0.31 -11.48
C LYS A 112 14.06 0.37 -10.69
N PHE A 113 13.28 1.25 -11.32
CA PHE A 113 12.19 1.95 -10.63
C PHE A 113 11.09 0.99 -10.14
N LEU A 114 10.95 -0.17 -10.79
CA LEU A 114 9.93 -1.16 -10.42
C LEU A 114 10.11 -1.67 -8.97
N GLN A 115 11.36 -1.90 -8.54
CA GLN A 115 11.67 -2.25 -7.15
C GLN A 115 11.15 -1.19 -6.18
N SER A 116 11.45 0.09 -6.47
CA SER A 116 11.02 1.19 -5.62
C SER A 116 9.49 1.29 -5.46
N HIS A 117 8.73 0.97 -6.53
CA HIS A 117 7.26 0.95 -6.45
C HIS A 117 6.74 -0.21 -5.60
N ILE A 118 7.38 -1.38 -5.70
CA ILE A 118 7.02 -2.55 -4.89
C ILE A 118 7.36 -2.31 -3.42
N ASP A 119 8.52 -1.73 -3.13
CA ASP A 119 8.92 -1.38 -1.77
C ASP A 119 7.96 -0.36 -1.16
N LYS A 120 7.61 0.68 -1.92
CA LYS A 120 6.63 1.68 -1.51
C LYS A 120 5.26 1.05 -1.23
N LEU A 121 4.79 0.15 -2.09
CA LEU A 121 3.54 -0.59 -1.87
C LEU A 121 3.58 -1.37 -0.55
N ASN A 122 4.67 -2.10 -0.29
CA ASN A 122 4.83 -2.88 0.92
C ASN A 122 4.84 -2.01 2.19
N GLU A 123 5.54 -0.87 2.15
CA GLU A 123 5.58 0.10 3.26
C GLU A 123 4.21 0.70 3.53
N MET A 124 3.53 1.19 2.50
CA MET A 124 2.20 1.78 2.63
C MET A 124 1.18 0.76 3.15
N TRP A 125 1.23 -0.49 2.68
CA TRP A 125 0.35 -1.56 3.18
C TRP A 125 0.60 -1.85 4.67
N LYS A 126 1.85 -1.93 5.09
CA LYS A 126 2.22 -2.11 6.50
C LYS A 126 1.76 -0.94 7.35
N GLN A 127 1.97 0.28 6.87
CA GLN A 127 1.52 1.48 7.56
C GLN A 127 0.01 1.51 7.72
N ALA A 128 -0.77 1.23 6.66
CA ALA A 128 -2.23 1.21 6.71
C ALA A 128 -2.76 0.24 7.78
N ASN A 129 -2.21 -0.97 7.86
CA ASN A 129 -2.59 -1.95 8.88
C ASN A 129 -2.26 -1.43 10.29
N ASN A 130 -1.02 -0.96 10.51
CA ASN A 130 -0.57 -0.48 11.82
C ASN A 130 -1.39 0.72 12.30
N GLU A 131 -1.62 1.72 11.44
CA GLU A 131 -2.40 2.90 11.81
C GLU A 131 -3.86 2.56 12.11
N ALA A 132 -4.46 1.67 11.32
CA ALA A 132 -5.83 1.24 11.54
C ALA A 132 -6.00 0.48 12.86
N GLU A 133 -5.10 -0.44 13.18
CA GLU A 133 -5.10 -1.18 14.45
C GLU A 133 -4.84 -0.27 15.65
N ASN A 134 -3.84 0.61 15.56
CA ASN A 134 -3.49 1.55 16.62
C ASN A 134 -4.65 2.50 16.93
N ARG A 135 -5.30 3.03 15.89
CA ARG A 135 -6.48 3.88 16.07
C ARG A 135 -7.62 3.15 16.78
N LEU A 136 -7.92 1.92 16.36
CA LEU A 136 -8.96 1.13 17.02
C LEU A 136 -8.62 0.88 18.49
N LYS A 137 -7.36 0.57 18.79
CA LYS A 137 -6.90 0.38 20.18
C LYS A 137 -7.05 1.65 21.02
N GLN A 138 -6.70 2.82 20.46
CA GLN A 138 -6.87 4.11 21.12
C GLN A 138 -8.36 4.40 21.41
N LEU A 139 -9.23 4.20 20.43
CA LEU A 139 -10.68 4.40 20.58
C LEU A 139 -11.28 3.47 21.65
N LYS A 140 -10.89 2.20 21.67
CA LYS A 140 -11.32 1.25 22.71
C LYS A 140 -10.86 1.70 24.12
N GLY A 141 -9.63 2.18 24.25
CA GLY A 141 -9.13 2.75 25.51
C GLY A 141 -9.93 3.97 25.97
N MET A 142 -10.16 4.92 25.05
CA MET A 142 -10.96 6.13 25.34
C MET A 142 -12.40 5.80 25.73
N TYR A 143 -13.04 4.85 25.06
CA TYR A 143 -14.40 4.41 25.39
C TYR A 143 -14.51 3.91 26.83
N VAL A 144 -13.58 3.08 27.27
CA VAL A 144 -13.55 2.57 28.65
C VAL A 144 -13.45 3.71 29.66
N VAL A 145 -12.54 4.65 29.43
CA VAL A 145 -12.34 5.82 30.31
C VAL A 145 -13.62 6.69 30.39
N LEU A 146 -14.18 7.04 29.24
CA LEU A 146 -15.39 7.89 29.17
C LEU A 146 -16.60 7.21 29.83
N ARG A 147 -16.75 5.90 29.67
CA ARG A 147 -17.84 5.12 30.31
C ARG A 147 -17.67 5.05 31.83
N CYS A 148 -16.45 4.87 32.34
CA CYS A 148 -16.16 4.93 33.76
C CYS A 148 -16.48 6.31 34.37
N MET A 149 -16.06 7.39 33.70
CA MET A 149 -16.32 8.76 34.14
C MET A 149 -17.83 9.05 34.20
N SER A 150 -18.60 8.66 33.20
CA SER A 150 -20.06 8.82 33.17
C SER A 150 -20.72 8.05 34.29
N GLY A 151 -20.28 6.85 34.62
CA GLY A 151 -20.78 6.05 35.74
C GLY A 151 -20.49 6.69 37.10
N CYS A 152 -19.30 7.22 37.30
CA CYS A 152 -18.93 7.95 38.52
C CYS A 152 -19.76 9.24 38.68
N GLN A 153 -20.01 9.98 37.61
CA GLN A 153 -20.83 11.19 37.63
C GLN A 153 -22.29 10.88 38.09
N LEU A 154 -22.87 9.81 37.55
CA LEU A 154 -24.22 9.36 37.93
C LEU A 154 -24.28 8.94 39.40
N ALA A 155 -23.29 8.26 39.95
CA ALA A 155 -23.20 7.88 41.33
C ALA A 155 -23.13 9.10 42.27
N ILE A 156 -22.31 10.10 41.92
CA ILE A 156 -22.20 11.35 42.70
C ILE A 156 -23.50 12.12 42.68
N THR A 157 -24.19 12.25 41.55
CA THR A 157 -25.47 12.95 41.46
C THR A 157 -26.55 12.23 42.27
N SER A 158 -26.58 10.91 42.30
CA SER A 158 -27.52 10.12 43.12
C SER A 158 -27.29 10.30 44.61
N ILE A 159 -26.02 10.33 45.05
CA ILE A 159 -25.67 10.58 46.47
C ILE A 159 -26.10 11.99 46.89
N ASN A 160 -25.83 13.00 46.06
CA ASN A 160 -26.23 14.38 46.34
C ASN A 160 -27.76 14.54 46.42
N HIS A 161 -28.51 13.84 45.57
CA HIS A 161 -29.98 13.86 45.61
C HIS A 161 -30.54 13.22 46.89
N LEU A 162 -29.95 12.12 47.36
CA LEU A 162 -30.31 11.47 48.59
C LEU A 162 -29.98 12.32 49.82
N SER A 163 -28.86 13.04 49.82
CA SER A 163 -28.47 13.93 50.90
C SER A 163 -29.41 15.15 51.04
N LEU A 164 -29.85 15.71 49.90
CA LEU A 164 -30.79 16.84 49.87
C LEU A 164 -32.21 16.42 50.32
N SER A 165 -32.68 15.22 49.97
CA SER A 165 -33.98 14.73 50.38
C SER A 165 -34.04 14.44 51.90
N ASN A 166 -32.95 14.00 52.51
CA ASN A 166 -32.87 13.80 53.96
C ASN A 166 -32.76 15.12 54.75
N ALA A 167 -32.20 16.18 54.17
CA ALA A 167 -32.10 17.49 54.79
C ALA A 167 -33.42 18.29 54.80
N SER A 168 -34.39 17.90 53.97
CA SER A 168 -35.73 18.55 53.95
C SER A 168 -36.77 17.92 54.89
N MET A 169 -36.38 16.90 55.61
CA MET A 169 -37.31 16.23 56.62
C MET A 169 -37.12 16.69 58.05
N PHE A 170 -36.35 17.71 58.31
CA PHE A 170 -36.19 18.41 59.58
C PHE A 170 -36.57 19.86 59.41
#